data_cab6cdc5279c2a940c78e680f6d8da6f
#
_entry.id   cab6cdc5279c2a940c78e680f6d8da6f
#
_cell.length_a   1.000
_cell.length_b   1.000
_cell.length_c   1.000
_cell.angle_alpha   90.00
_cell.angle_beta   90.00
_cell.angle_gamma   90.00
#
_symmetry.space_group_name_H-M   'P 1'
#
loop_
_entity.id
_entity.type
_entity.pdbx_description
1 polymer ?
#
loop_
_entity_poly.entity_id
_entity_poly.type
_entity_poly.pdbx_seq_one_letter_code
_entity_poly.pdbx_strand_id
1 'polypeptide(L)'
;ILIVCSFAVGFLKGFLMLWFIRYAQKIFSPKNVRSEFYSYFYPLVYGGGQASMLVTALLAYHYNWKYMYYFMMVLILISILFVIICFRHNRPIKVVAWSDLHIREMFVISAGLLMLMYVINYGKVLDWMASGKICAYIIIAPMLIALFIWYQSRSENPYVSLAPLFQPKAIIGYFYMMLVMFFSTSTTLLTNYLTVILKVDTTHTYSLYTYLLPGYVVGAFICFWWFRWQRWRFRFLIAGGMSCFVIFFAILYFGISPDSTYEMLYLPIFFRGLGMLTLIIAFALFAVEDLNPKYLLSNAFFLIIFRSVLAPILATSFYSNALYRLQQKYMYFLSETITTADPLSATRYNQSLNNAITQGHPYNEAAQLATNSLYNTLQQQSLLLALKEILGYLLVISVVIAVVSRFIPFHKTIRVTFKRTGDDMV
;
A
#
# COMPACT_ATOMS: atom_id res chain seq x y z
N ILE A 1 24.73 -3.17 10.33
CA ILE A 1 23.96 -3.96 11.31
C ILE A 1 22.47 -3.92 10.95
N LEU A 2 21.83 -2.77 10.82
CA LEU A 2 20.39 -2.61 10.59
C LEU A 2 19.88 -3.36 9.32
N ILE A 3 20.64 -3.32 8.23
CA ILE A 3 20.30 -4.03 6.98
C ILE A 3 20.32 -5.55 7.20
N VAL A 4 21.34 -6.08 7.88
CA VAL A 4 21.46 -7.52 8.14
C VAL A 4 20.34 -8.00 9.07
N CYS A 5 20.06 -7.25 10.13
CA CYS A 5 18.93 -7.55 11.02
C CYS A 5 17.58 -7.52 10.30
N SER A 6 17.35 -6.51 9.45
CA SER A 6 16.10 -6.41 8.66
C SER A 6 15.96 -7.57 7.68
N PHE A 7 17.04 -8.01 7.06
CA PHE A 7 17.04 -9.19 6.20
C PHE A 7 16.69 -10.46 6.98
N ALA A 8 17.33 -10.68 8.13
CA ALA A 8 17.06 -11.84 8.97
C ALA A 8 15.60 -11.88 9.46
N VAL A 9 15.08 -10.74 9.95
CA VAL A 9 13.68 -10.61 10.38
C VAL A 9 12.72 -10.87 9.21
N GLY A 10 13.00 -10.32 8.02
CA GLY A 10 12.17 -10.52 6.83
C GLY A 10 12.12 -12.00 6.40
N PHE A 11 13.27 -12.67 6.42
CA PHE A 11 13.39 -14.09 6.10
C PHE A 11 12.58 -14.97 7.07
N LEU A 12 12.75 -14.78 8.38
CA LEU A 12 11.99 -15.49 9.40
C LEU A 12 10.49 -15.21 9.34
N LYS A 13 10.09 -13.97 9.05
CA LYS A 13 8.70 -13.57 8.87
C LYS A 13 8.00 -14.34 7.76
N GLY A 14 8.70 -14.62 6.65
CA GLY A 14 8.17 -15.40 5.54
C GLY A 14 7.75 -16.81 5.97
N PHE A 15 8.60 -17.52 6.71
CA PHE A 15 8.29 -18.86 7.24
C PHE A 15 7.15 -18.83 8.24
N LEU A 16 7.21 -17.91 9.20
CA LEU A 16 6.17 -17.76 10.23
C LEU A 16 4.80 -17.48 9.62
N MET A 17 4.72 -16.65 8.57
CA MET A 17 3.48 -16.33 7.90
C MET A 17 2.84 -17.57 7.25
N LEU A 18 3.62 -18.39 6.54
CA LEU A 18 3.12 -19.61 5.90
C LEU A 18 2.62 -20.64 6.92
N TRP A 19 3.36 -20.78 8.01
CA TRP A 19 2.99 -21.68 9.10
C TRP A 19 1.71 -21.19 9.81
N PHE A 20 1.66 -19.89 10.13
CA PHE A 20 0.50 -19.28 10.78
C PHE A 20 -0.78 -19.40 9.93
N ILE A 21 -0.71 -19.18 8.61
CA ILE A 21 -1.87 -19.33 7.72
C ILE A 21 -2.47 -20.75 7.81
N ARG A 22 -1.64 -21.79 7.83
CA ARG A 22 -2.11 -23.18 7.93
C ARG A 22 -2.87 -23.45 9.23
N TYR A 23 -2.37 -22.94 10.36
CA TYR A 23 -3.02 -23.12 11.66
C TYR A 23 -4.26 -22.24 11.80
N ALA A 24 -4.16 -20.98 11.42
CA ALA A 24 -5.26 -20.04 11.43
C ALA A 24 -6.44 -20.52 10.58
N GLN A 25 -6.19 -21.12 9.42
CA GLN A 25 -7.23 -21.68 8.57
C GLN A 25 -8.03 -22.78 9.30
N LYS A 26 -7.36 -23.67 10.02
CA LYS A 26 -8.03 -24.74 10.78
C LYS A 26 -8.90 -24.21 11.94
N ILE A 27 -8.46 -23.12 12.57
CA ILE A 27 -9.17 -22.52 13.72
C ILE A 27 -10.36 -21.68 13.24
N PHE A 28 -10.12 -20.76 12.29
CA PHE A 28 -11.14 -19.81 11.82
C PHE A 28 -12.14 -20.41 10.83
N SER A 29 -11.78 -21.49 10.16
CA SER A 29 -12.66 -22.19 9.24
C SER A 29 -12.51 -23.70 9.38
N PRO A 30 -13.15 -24.32 10.39
CA PRO A 30 -13.12 -25.79 10.59
C PRO A 30 -13.64 -26.57 9.37
N LYS A 31 -14.53 -25.96 8.59
CA LYS A 31 -15.08 -26.53 7.35
C LYS A 31 -14.24 -26.25 6.10
N ASN A 32 -13.04 -25.69 6.23
CA ASN A 32 -12.16 -25.27 5.13
C ASN A 32 -12.77 -24.28 4.12
N VAL A 33 -13.73 -23.46 4.56
CA VAL A 33 -14.37 -22.44 3.73
C VAL A 33 -13.47 -21.21 3.65
N ARG A 34 -12.80 -21.00 2.51
CA ARG A 34 -11.82 -19.92 2.32
C ARG A 34 -12.40 -18.52 2.47
N SER A 35 -13.65 -18.30 2.07
CA SER A 35 -14.30 -17.00 2.20
C SER A 35 -14.50 -16.61 3.67
N GLU A 36 -14.86 -17.55 4.53
CA GLU A 36 -14.95 -17.31 5.97
C GLU A 36 -13.57 -17.02 6.55
N PHE A 37 -12.57 -17.83 6.21
CA PHE A 37 -11.19 -17.62 6.65
C PHE A 37 -10.64 -16.25 6.26
N TYR A 38 -10.77 -15.82 5.01
CA TYR A 38 -10.24 -14.55 4.55
C TYR A 38 -10.97 -13.34 5.16
N SER A 39 -12.26 -13.48 5.44
CA SER A 39 -13.05 -12.43 6.12
C SER A 39 -12.61 -12.17 7.56
N TYR A 40 -12.02 -13.16 8.26
CA TYR A 40 -11.42 -12.98 9.58
C TYR A 40 -9.93 -12.65 9.51
N PHE A 41 -9.19 -13.31 8.64
CA PHE A 41 -7.74 -13.23 8.56
C PHE A 41 -7.24 -11.85 8.10
N TYR A 42 -7.78 -11.32 7.02
CA TYR A 42 -7.30 -10.05 6.47
C TYR A 42 -7.57 -8.85 7.39
N PRO A 43 -8.74 -8.69 8.04
CA PRO A 43 -8.95 -7.64 9.03
C PRO A 43 -7.97 -7.71 10.21
N LEU A 44 -7.66 -8.92 10.70
CA LEU A 44 -6.69 -9.11 11.78
C LEU A 44 -5.28 -8.70 11.33
N VAL A 45 -4.86 -9.08 10.12
CA VAL A 45 -3.52 -8.74 9.60
C VAL A 45 -3.39 -7.25 9.35
N TYR A 46 -4.33 -6.64 8.64
CA TYR A 46 -4.27 -5.21 8.32
C TYR A 46 -4.61 -4.33 9.51
N GLY A 47 -5.64 -4.71 10.28
CA GLY A 47 -6.02 -3.99 11.50
C GLY A 47 -4.96 -4.07 12.59
N GLY A 48 -4.40 -5.25 12.83
CA GLY A 48 -3.29 -5.45 13.77
C GLY A 48 -2.03 -4.69 13.35
N GLY A 49 -1.71 -4.69 12.04
CA GLY A 49 -0.61 -3.90 11.50
C GLY A 49 -0.82 -2.39 11.71
N GLN A 50 -2.02 -1.88 11.46
CA GLN A 50 -2.35 -0.48 11.66
C GLN A 50 -2.34 -0.09 13.14
N ALA A 51 -2.90 -0.91 14.02
CA ALA A 51 -2.86 -0.69 15.46
C ALA A 51 -1.42 -0.70 16.00
N SER A 52 -0.59 -1.63 15.56
CA SER A 52 0.83 -1.66 15.95
C SER A 52 1.58 -0.41 15.46
N MET A 53 1.31 0.06 14.25
CA MET A 53 1.91 1.28 13.70
C MET A 53 1.53 2.51 14.55
N LEU A 54 0.26 2.63 14.96
CA LEU A 54 -0.19 3.71 15.83
C LEU A 54 0.51 3.67 17.19
N VAL A 55 0.55 2.51 17.84
CA VAL A 55 1.19 2.37 19.17
C VAL A 55 2.69 2.69 19.08
N THR A 56 3.38 2.19 18.06
CA THR A 56 4.81 2.48 17.85
C THR A 56 5.08 3.97 17.61
N ALA A 57 4.22 4.64 16.83
CA ALA A 57 4.33 6.08 16.59
C ALA A 57 4.12 6.89 17.88
N LEU A 58 3.10 6.55 18.67
CA LEU A 58 2.84 7.21 19.96
C LEU A 58 3.99 7.01 20.96
N LEU A 59 4.54 5.80 21.03
CA LEU A 59 5.68 5.52 21.92
C LEU A 59 6.94 6.27 21.50
N ALA A 60 7.21 6.34 20.20
CA ALA A 60 8.36 7.08 19.67
C ALA A 60 8.24 8.58 19.94
N TYR A 61 7.05 9.13 19.86
CA TYR A 61 6.79 10.57 20.07
C TYR A 61 6.83 10.97 21.55
N HIS A 62 6.08 10.25 22.42
CA HIS A 62 5.93 10.65 23.83
C HIS A 62 7.14 10.28 24.71
N TYR A 63 7.89 9.26 24.32
CA TYR A 63 9.00 8.81 25.15
C TYR A 63 10.34 8.90 24.40
N ASN A 64 10.69 7.86 23.63
CA ASN A 64 11.92 7.80 22.87
C ASN A 64 11.74 6.76 21.76
N TRP A 65 12.43 6.95 20.62
CA TRP A 65 12.42 6.02 19.49
C TRP A 65 12.80 4.58 19.88
N LYS A 66 13.56 4.36 20.97
CA LYS A 66 13.93 3.03 21.48
C LYS A 66 12.72 2.23 21.99
N TYR A 67 11.69 2.90 22.53
CA TYR A 67 10.49 2.22 23.04
C TYR A 67 9.67 1.54 21.95
N MET A 68 9.77 2.02 20.72
CA MET A 68 9.19 1.36 19.55
C MET A 68 9.76 -0.07 19.39
N TYR A 69 11.09 -0.23 19.52
CA TYR A 69 11.73 -1.55 19.45
C TYR A 69 11.42 -2.44 20.66
N TYR A 70 11.35 -1.86 21.85
CA TYR A 70 10.96 -2.61 23.05
C TYR A 70 9.54 -3.15 22.94
N PHE A 71 8.60 -2.36 22.43
CA PHE A 71 7.24 -2.81 22.18
C PHE A 71 7.21 -3.99 21.21
N MET A 72 7.94 -3.89 20.08
CA MET A 72 8.03 -4.98 19.11
C MET A 72 8.66 -6.24 19.72
N MET A 73 9.71 -6.12 20.55
CA MET A 73 10.32 -7.24 21.27
C MET A 73 9.34 -7.90 22.23
N VAL A 74 8.58 -7.12 22.99
CA VAL A 74 7.55 -7.63 23.91
C VAL A 74 6.49 -8.43 23.16
N LEU A 75 5.98 -7.92 22.03
CA LEU A 75 5.01 -8.65 21.21
C LEU A 75 5.57 -9.98 20.69
N ILE A 76 6.83 -10.00 20.24
CA ILE A 76 7.50 -11.23 19.80
C ILE A 76 7.66 -12.21 20.97
N LEU A 77 8.08 -11.76 22.14
CA LEU A 77 8.24 -12.61 23.34
C LEU A 77 6.89 -13.21 23.77
N ILE A 78 5.83 -12.42 23.81
CA ILE A 78 4.48 -12.90 24.09
C ILE A 78 4.07 -13.97 23.05
N SER A 79 4.34 -13.73 21.77
CA SER A 79 4.04 -14.69 20.70
C SER A 79 4.80 -16.00 20.86
N ILE A 80 6.09 -15.94 21.25
CA ILE A 80 6.92 -17.13 21.55
C ILE A 80 6.33 -17.90 22.73
N LEU A 81 5.97 -17.23 23.81
CA LEU A 81 5.35 -17.86 24.98
C LEU A 81 4.05 -18.58 24.61
N PHE A 82 3.17 -17.95 23.83
CA PHE A 82 1.96 -18.61 23.34
C PHE A 82 2.27 -19.84 22.49
N VAL A 83 3.27 -19.78 21.61
CA VAL A 83 3.68 -20.93 20.82
C VAL A 83 4.17 -22.06 21.70
N ILE A 84 5.01 -21.78 22.71
CA ILE A 84 5.53 -22.81 23.63
C ILE A 84 4.40 -23.45 24.45
N ILE A 85 3.45 -22.65 24.93
CA ILE A 85 2.34 -23.14 25.77
C ILE A 85 1.32 -23.92 24.94
N CYS A 86 0.94 -23.40 23.77
CA CYS A 86 -0.17 -23.96 22.98
C CYS A 86 0.25 -25.09 22.05
N PHE A 87 1.52 -25.11 21.60
CA PHE A 87 1.98 -26.11 20.64
C PHE A 87 2.78 -27.21 21.33
N ARG A 88 2.17 -28.39 21.41
CA ARG A 88 2.90 -29.61 21.80
C ARG A 88 3.95 -29.96 20.74
N HIS A 89 5.15 -30.32 21.17
CA HIS A 89 6.26 -30.73 20.31
C HIS A 89 5.91 -32.02 19.57
N ASN A 90 5.37 -31.89 18.38
CA ASN A 90 5.24 -33.02 17.46
C ASN A 90 6.51 -33.11 16.62
N ARG A 91 7.14 -34.30 16.62
CA ARG A 91 8.31 -34.57 15.78
C ARG A 91 7.96 -34.33 14.30
N PRO A 92 8.86 -33.75 13.49
CA PRO A 92 8.61 -33.55 12.07
C PRO A 92 8.39 -34.91 11.40
N ILE A 93 7.30 -35.05 10.64
CA ILE A 93 6.90 -36.28 9.99
C ILE A 93 7.81 -36.59 8.78
N LYS A 94 8.41 -35.59 8.18
CA LYS A 94 9.34 -35.71 7.06
C LYS A 94 10.50 -34.72 7.22
N VAL A 95 11.71 -35.25 7.12
CA VAL A 95 12.92 -34.43 6.96
C VAL A 95 13.08 -34.17 5.47
N VAL A 96 13.04 -32.91 5.07
CA VAL A 96 13.29 -32.47 3.67
C VAL A 96 14.81 -32.39 3.48
N ALA A 97 15.33 -33.01 2.44
CA ALA A 97 16.74 -32.91 2.09
C ALA A 97 17.10 -31.48 1.68
N TRP A 98 18.31 -31.03 1.99
CA TRP A 98 18.78 -29.69 1.61
C TRP A 98 18.79 -29.47 0.08
N SER A 99 18.97 -30.54 -0.70
CA SER A 99 18.86 -30.51 -2.17
C SER A 99 17.50 -30.07 -2.69
N ASP A 100 16.44 -30.35 -1.93
CA ASP A 100 15.05 -30.07 -2.35
C ASP A 100 14.60 -28.65 -2.00
N LEU A 101 15.45 -27.85 -1.35
CA LEU A 101 15.10 -26.51 -0.88
C LEU A 101 15.20 -25.41 -1.95
N HIS A 102 15.62 -25.73 -3.18
CA HIS A 102 15.70 -24.77 -4.31
C HIS A 102 16.31 -23.40 -3.96
N ILE A 103 17.31 -23.38 -3.05
CA ILE A 103 17.90 -22.16 -2.47
C ILE A 103 18.45 -21.23 -3.57
N ARG A 104 19.05 -21.80 -4.61
CA ARG A 104 19.60 -21.05 -5.75
C ARG A 104 18.51 -20.22 -6.45
N GLU A 105 17.35 -20.80 -6.66
CA GLU A 105 16.23 -20.16 -7.34
C GLU A 105 15.63 -19.04 -6.49
N MET A 106 15.57 -19.23 -5.16
CA MET A 106 15.18 -18.19 -4.23
C MET A 106 16.11 -16.97 -4.28
N PHE A 107 17.42 -17.20 -4.33
CA PHE A 107 18.39 -16.09 -4.44
C PHE A 107 18.28 -15.36 -5.76
N VAL A 108 18.10 -16.06 -6.87
CA VAL A 108 17.99 -15.46 -8.21
C VAL A 108 16.77 -14.52 -8.27
N ILE A 109 15.58 -14.98 -7.85
CA ILE A 109 14.38 -14.15 -7.90
C ILE A 109 14.47 -12.97 -6.89
N SER A 110 15.01 -13.21 -5.68
CA SER A 110 15.18 -12.18 -4.69
C SER A 110 16.14 -11.08 -5.15
N ALA A 111 17.28 -11.46 -5.75
CA ALA A 111 18.24 -10.51 -6.30
C ALA A 111 17.61 -9.69 -7.44
N GLY A 112 16.92 -10.35 -8.37
CA GLY A 112 16.22 -9.68 -9.47
C GLY A 112 15.18 -8.67 -8.98
N LEU A 113 14.34 -9.05 -8.01
CA LEU A 113 13.35 -8.15 -7.43
C LEU A 113 13.99 -7.00 -6.66
N LEU A 114 15.04 -7.24 -5.87
CA LEU A 114 15.74 -6.18 -5.12
C LEU A 114 16.39 -5.17 -6.06
N MET A 115 17.02 -5.62 -7.14
CA MET A 115 17.59 -4.71 -8.15
C MET A 115 16.50 -3.89 -8.84
N LEU A 116 15.36 -4.51 -9.20
CA LEU A 116 14.22 -3.81 -9.76
C LEU A 116 13.66 -2.75 -8.80
N MET A 117 13.51 -3.10 -7.52
CA MET A 117 13.08 -2.18 -6.46
C MET A 117 14.06 -0.99 -6.33
N TYR A 118 15.36 -1.26 -6.40
CA TYR A 118 16.39 -0.23 -6.34
C TYR A 118 16.25 0.76 -7.50
N VAL A 119 16.12 0.26 -8.72
CA VAL A 119 15.93 1.10 -9.91
C VAL A 119 14.70 2.01 -9.77
N ILE A 120 13.56 1.44 -9.34
CA ILE A 120 12.30 2.18 -9.24
C ILE A 120 12.38 3.27 -8.16
N ASN A 121 12.98 2.98 -7.00
CA ASN A 121 13.05 3.93 -5.89
C ASN A 121 14.13 5.01 -6.08
N TYR A 122 15.30 4.63 -6.58
CA TYR A 122 16.46 5.54 -6.67
C TYR A 122 16.68 6.14 -8.04
N GLY A 123 15.92 5.71 -9.07
CA GLY A 123 16.05 6.22 -10.43
C GLY A 123 15.97 7.75 -10.50
N LYS A 124 15.01 8.35 -9.79
CA LYS A 124 14.87 9.81 -9.71
C LYS A 124 16.08 10.51 -9.07
N VAL A 125 16.63 9.95 -7.99
CA VAL A 125 17.72 10.55 -7.22
C VAL A 125 19.06 10.46 -7.97
N LEU A 126 19.20 9.44 -8.81
CA LEU A 126 20.40 9.14 -9.58
C LEU A 126 20.27 9.48 -11.07
N ASP A 127 19.32 10.34 -11.42
CA ASP A 127 19.06 10.80 -12.80
C ASP A 127 18.92 9.68 -13.84
N TRP A 128 18.27 8.58 -13.43
CA TRP A 128 17.92 7.45 -14.30
C TRP A 128 19.11 6.96 -15.15
N MET A 129 19.09 7.20 -16.44
CA MET A 129 20.11 6.73 -17.39
C MET A 129 21.49 7.39 -17.23
N ALA A 130 21.60 8.45 -16.46
CA ALA A 130 22.89 9.10 -16.20
C ALA A 130 23.78 8.28 -15.24
N SER A 131 23.16 7.42 -14.41
CA SER A 131 23.88 6.58 -13.47
C SER A 131 24.22 5.22 -14.07
N GLY A 132 25.49 4.86 -14.15
CA GLY A 132 25.95 3.54 -14.60
C GLY A 132 25.41 2.39 -13.74
N LYS A 133 25.17 2.61 -12.43
CA LYS A 133 24.55 1.62 -11.53
C LYS A 133 23.10 1.33 -11.91
N ILE A 134 22.33 2.39 -12.20
CA ILE A 134 20.92 2.23 -12.62
C ILE A 134 20.86 1.52 -13.96
N CYS A 135 21.69 1.90 -14.94
CA CYS A 135 21.76 1.23 -16.24
C CYS A 135 22.09 -0.26 -16.11
N ALA A 136 23.07 -0.61 -15.26
CA ALA A 136 23.43 -2.01 -15.02
C ALA A 136 22.24 -2.78 -14.42
N TYR A 137 21.55 -2.24 -13.41
CA TYR A 137 20.44 -2.91 -12.75
C TYR A 137 19.18 -3.00 -13.63
N ILE A 138 18.93 -2.05 -14.53
CA ILE A 138 17.86 -2.13 -15.54
C ILE A 138 18.05 -3.32 -16.47
N ILE A 139 19.29 -3.72 -16.77
CA ILE A 139 19.60 -4.86 -17.63
C ILE A 139 19.63 -6.16 -16.82
N ILE A 140 20.30 -6.17 -15.68
CA ILE A 140 20.52 -7.38 -14.88
C ILE A 140 19.20 -7.85 -14.20
N ALA A 141 18.36 -6.95 -13.69
CA ALA A 141 17.14 -7.33 -12.99
C ALA A 141 16.17 -8.15 -13.88
N PRO A 142 15.76 -7.69 -15.07
CA PRO A 142 14.89 -8.49 -15.94
C PRO A 142 15.58 -9.78 -16.42
N MET A 143 16.90 -9.76 -16.60
CA MET A 143 17.65 -10.97 -16.97
C MET A 143 17.58 -12.04 -15.85
N LEU A 144 17.73 -11.66 -14.59
CA LEU A 144 17.58 -12.57 -13.45
C LEU A 144 16.15 -13.10 -13.31
N ILE A 145 15.15 -12.23 -13.52
CA ILE A 145 13.74 -12.66 -13.50
C ILE A 145 13.45 -13.61 -14.65
N ALA A 146 13.94 -13.34 -15.86
CA ALA A 146 13.79 -14.22 -17.00
C ALA A 146 14.50 -15.57 -16.78
N LEU A 147 15.70 -15.54 -16.18
CA LEU A 147 16.44 -16.75 -15.80
C LEU A 147 15.65 -17.59 -14.78
N PHE A 148 15.05 -16.95 -13.78
CA PHE A 148 14.17 -17.63 -12.82
C PHE A 148 12.99 -18.31 -13.53
N ILE A 149 12.28 -17.58 -14.39
CA ILE A 149 11.15 -18.12 -15.17
C ILE A 149 11.59 -19.30 -16.03
N TRP A 150 12.75 -19.20 -16.65
CA TRP A 150 13.31 -20.27 -17.47
C TRP A 150 13.64 -21.52 -16.64
N TYR A 151 14.25 -21.38 -15.46
CA TYR A 151 14.48 -22.51 -14.54
C TYR A 151 13.17 -23.16 -14.11
N GLN A 152 12.15 -22.35 -13.73
CA GLN A 152 10.86 -22.89 -13.28
C GLN A 152 10.10 -23.61 -14.41
N SER A 153 10.26 -23.17 -15.66
CA SER A 153 9.58 -23.80 -16.80
C SER A 153 10.19 -25.15 -17.21
N ARG A 154 11.47 -25.38 -16.88
CA ARG A 154 12.20 -26.64 -17.23
C ARG A 154 12.30 -27.65 -16.10
N SER A 155 12.03 -27.26 -14.87
CA SER A 155 12.12 -28.17 -13.73
C SER A 155 10.90 -29.08 -13.63
N GLU A 156 11.13 -30.38 -13.43
CA GLU A 156 10.05 -31.35 -13.15
C GLU A 156 9.34 -31.05 -11.80
N ASN A 157 10.11 -30.60 -10.81
CA ASN A 157 9.61 -30.16 -9.50
C ASN A 157 9.96 -28.69 -9.28
N PRO A 158 9.20 -27.74 -9.87
CA PRO A 158 9.51 -26.32 -9.76
C PRO A 158 9.28 -25.81 -8.34
N TYR A 159 10.17 -24.93 -7.86
CA TYR A 159 9.99 -24.20 -6.59
C TYR A 159 8.65 -23.46 -6.55
N VAL A 160 8.31 -22.79 -7.65
CA VAL A 160 7.03 -22.09 -7.86
C VAL A 160 6.47 -22.48 -9.23
N SER A 161 5.31 -23.11 -9.26
CA SER A 161 4.66 -23.41 -10.54
C SER A 161 4.20 -22.13 -11.23
N LEU A 162 4.50 -22.01 -12.53
CA LEU A 162 4.04 -20.88 -13.36
C LEU A 162 2.57 -20.99 -13.78
N ALA A 163 1.91 -22.12 -13.53
CA ALA A 163 0.53 -22.37 -13.94
C ALA A 163 -0.47 -21.24 -13.57
N PRO A 164 -0.39 -20.60 -12.37
CA PRO A 164 -1.29 -19.48 -12.04
C PRO A 164 -1.15 -18.27 -12.97
N LEU A 165 0.05 -18.04 -13.54
CA LEU A 165 0.27 -16.93 -14.48
C LEU A 165 -0.40 -17.12 -15.84
N PHE A 166 -0.83 -18.35 -16.16
CA PHE A 166 -1.56 -18.64 -17.40
C PHE A 166 -3.07 -18.74 -17.20
N GLN A 167 -3.55 -18.59 -15.96
CA GLN A 167 -4.98 -18.61 -15.69
C GLN A 167 -5.57 -17.19 -15.74
N PRO A 168 -6.58 -16.92 -16.59
CA PRO A 168 -7.14 -15.57 -16.77
C PRO A 168 -7.67 -14.96 -15.46
N LYS A 169 -8.35 -15.74 -14.62
CA LYS A 169 -8.88 -15.25 -13.34
C LYS A 169 -7.76 -14.86 -12.37
N ALA A 170 -6.68 -15.63 -12.31
CA ALA A 170 -5.55 -15.31 -11.45
C ALA A 170 -4.84 -14.02 -11.90
N ILE A 171 -4.60 -13.86 -13.21
CA ILE A 171 -3.99 -12.65 -13.78
C ILE A 171 -4.84 -11.41 -13.49
N ILE A 172 -6.15 -11.49 -13.73
CA ILE A 172 -7.09 -10.40 -13.40
C ILE A 172 -7.03 -10.09 -11.90
N GLY A 173 -7.02 -11.12 -11.05
CA GLY A 173 -6.88 -10.96 -9.61
C GLY A 173 -5.59 -10.25 -9.20
N TYR A 174 -4.44 -10.61 -9.78
CA TYR A 174 -3.14 -9.97 -9.52
C TYR A 174 -3.12 -8.51 -9.97
N PHE A 175 -3.62 -8.23 -11.16
CA PHE A 175 -3.68 -6.88 -11.70
C PHE A 175 -4.55 -5.96 -10.82
N TYR A 176 -5.75 -6.39 -10.48
CA TYR A 176 -6.63 -5.60 -9.62
C TYR A 176 -6.07 -5.47 -8.19
N MET A 177 -5.42 -6.51 -7.66
CA MET A 177 -4.76 -6.43 -6.37
C MET A 177 -3.62 -5.40 -6.36
N MET A 178 -2.84 -5.37 -7.45
CA MET A 178 -1.80 -4.35 -7.66
C MET A 178 -2.43 -2.95 -7.71
N LEU A 179 -3.53 -2.78 -8.39
CA LEU A 179 -4.25 -1.53 -8.55
C LEU A 179 -4.86 -1.03 -7.23
N VAL A 180 -5.44 -1.93 -6.42
CA VAL A 180 -5.92 -1.61 -5.07
C VAL A 180 -4.79 -1.10 -4.18
N MET A 181 -3.63 -1.74 -4.25
CA MET A 181 -2.45 -1.29 -3.51
C MET A 181 -1.91 0.04 -4.04
N PHE A 182 -1.95 0.24 -5.36
CA PHE A 182 -1.59 1.51 -5.99
C PHE A 182 -2.45 2.65 -5.45
N PHE A 183 -3.78 2.50 -5.44
CA PHE A 183 -4.68 3.50 -4.86
C PHE A 183 -4.47 3.68 -3.36
N SER A 184 -4.22 2.60 -2.64
CA SER A 184 -3.97 2.68 -1.19
C SER A 184 -2.68 3.43 -0.83
N THR A 185 -1.66 3.36 -1.67
CA THR A 185 -0.37 4.06 -1.45
C THR A 185 -0.48 5.58 -1.66
N SER A 186 -1.60 6.09 -2.20
CA SER A 186 -1.86 7.54 -2.31
C SER A 186 -1.82 8.31 -0.98
N THR A 187 -1.74 7.60 0.14
CA THR A 187 -1.45 8.22 1.46
C THR A 187 -0.16 9.01 1.50
N THR A 188 0.83 8.70 0.67
CA THR A 188 2.04 9.51 0.54
C THR A 188 1.75 10.95 0.12
N LEU A 189 0.75 11.14 -0.77
CA LEU A 189 0.26 12.46 -1.16
C LEU A 189 -0.43 13.18 0.01
N LEU A 190 -1.25 12.44 0.75
CA LEU A 190 -1.95 12.97 1.91
C LEU A 190 -0.99 13.36 3.04
N THR A 191 0.07 12.59 3.27
CA THR A 191 1.10 12.94 4.24
C THR A 191 1.80 14.25 3.87
N ASN A 192 2.15 14.47 2.58
CA ASN A 192 2.72 15.73 2.13
C ASN A 192 1.76 16.91 2.33
N TYR A 193 0.47 16.72 2.08
CA TYR A 193 -0.55 17.74 2.36
C TYR A 193 -0.61 18.09 3.84
N LEU A 194 -0.66 17.10 4.72
CA LEU A 194 -0.74 17.30 6.16
C LEU A 194 0.51 18.01 6.73
N THR A 195 1.69 17.58 6.33
CA THR A 195 2.95 18.08 6.89
C THR A 195 3.34 19.45 6.34
N VAL A 196 3.16 19.70 5.03
CA VAL A 196 3.63 20.91 4.37
C VAL A 196 2.56 22.01 4.33
N ILE A 197 1.30 21.67 4.05
CA ILE A 197 0.22 22.66 3.89
C ILE A 197 -0.47 22.92 5.22
N LEU A 198 -1.00 21.89 5.87
CA LEU A 198 -1.69 22.03 7.16
C LEU A 198 -0.71 22.16 8.34
N LYS A 199 0.57 21.89 8.15
CA LYS A 199 1.62 21.91 9.19
C LYS A 199 1.25 21.10 10.44
N VAL A 200 0.54 19.99 10.21
CA VAL A 200 0.14 19.06 11.27
C VAL A 200 1.33 18.23 11.69
N ASP A 201 1.50 18.07 12.99
CA ASP A 201 2.56 17.25 13.56
C ASP A 201 2.46 15.76 13.14
N THR A 202 3.59 15.10 13.09
CA THR A 202 3.70 13.69 12.66
C THR A 202 2.83 12.74 13.48
N THR A 203 2.67 13.00 14.77
CA THR A 203 1.81 12.18 15.65
C THR A 203 0.35 12.27 15.26
N HIS A 204 -0.14 13.46 14.98
CA HIS A 204 -1.51 13.66 14.50
C HIS A 204 -1.72 13.06 13.11
N THR A 205 -0.69 13.08 12.27
CA THR A 205 -0.72 12.43 10.97
C THR A 205 -0.93 10.91 11.09
N TYR A 206 -0.26 10.26 12.04
CA TYR A 206 -0.46 8.81 12.27
C TYR A 206 -1.79 8.49 12.94
N SER A 207 -2.28 9.34 13.87
CA SER A 207 -3.58 9.15 14.51
C SER A 207 -4.73 9.19 13.51
N LEU A 208 -4.61 9.97 12.44
CA LEU A 208 -5.58 10.00 11.34
C LEU A 208 -5.83 8.63 10.73
N TYR A 209 -4.77 7.83 10.57
CA TYR A 209 -4.90 6.49 10.01
C TYR A 209 -5.62 5.49 10.91
N THR A 210 -5.93 5.85 12.16
CA THR A 210 -6.79 5.05 13.04
C THR A 210 -8.20 4.91 12.45
N TYR A 211 -8.67 5.90 11.69
CA TYR A 211 -9.97 5.86 11.01
C TYR A 211 -10.06 4.82 9.87
N LEU A 212 -8.94 4.18 9.50
CA LEU A 212 -8.96 2.98 8.67
C LEU A 212 -9.56 1.76 9.39
N LEU A 213 -9.37 1.65 10.71
CA LEU A 213 -9.81 0.49 11.48
C LEU A 213 -11.33 0.23 11.39
N PRO A 214 -12.21 1.23 11.64
CA PRO A 214 -13.64 1.02 11.44
C PRO A 214 -13.97 0.69 9.98
N GLY A 215 -13.25 1.25 9.00
CA GLY A 215 -13.39 0.86 7.59
C GLY A 215 -13.07 -0.61 7.35
N TYR A 216 -12.01 -1.13 7.96
CA TYR A 216 -11.66 -2.55 7.87
C TYR A 216 -12.72 -3.44 8.53
N VAL A 217 -13.22 -3.07 9.71
CA VAL A 217 -14.26 -3.84 10.41
C VAL A 217 -15.53 -3.93 9.57
N VAL A 218 -16.01 -2.79 9.05
CA VAL A 218 -17.20 -2.75 8.19
C VAL A 218 -16.98 -3.52 6.90
N GLY A 219 -15.82 -3.37 6.25
CA GLY A 219 -15.46 -4.11 5.04
C GLY A 219 -15.43 -5.63 5.25
N ALA A 220 -14.86 -6.07 6.38
CA ALA A 220 -14.85 -7.49 6.78
C ALA A 220 -16.26 -8.03 6.97
N PHE A 221 -17.11 -7.28 7.68
CA PHE A 221 -18.50 -7.64 7.93
C PHE A 221 -19.29 -7.76 6.62
N ILE A 222 -19.15 -6.77 5.73
CA ILE A 222 -19.77 -6.80 4.40
C ILE A 222 -19.31 -8.04 3.62
N CYS A 223 -18.01 -8.33 3.58
CA CYS A 223 -17.49 -9.51 2.88
C CYS A 223 -18.02 -10.81 3.50
N PHE A 224 -18.00 -10.93 4.83
CA PHE A 224 -18.49 -12.13 5.52
C PHE A 224 -19.94 -12.44 5.16
N TRP A 225 -20.83 -11.43 5.27
CA TRP A 225 -22.24 -11.61 4.95
C TRP A 225 -22.48 -11.81 3.46
N TRP A 226 -21.74 -11.06 2.60
CA TRP A 226 -21.86 -11.18 1.15
C TRP A 226 -21.57 -12.59 0.65
N PHE A 227 -20.43 -13.17 1.03
CA PHE A 227 -20.08 -14.53 0.62
C PHE A 227 -20.99 -15.60 1.22
N ARG A 228 -21.57 -15.32 2.36
CA ARG A 228 -22.52 -16.24 2.99
C ARG A 228 -23.90 -16.28 2.30
N TRP A 229 -24.36 -15.13 1.77
CA TRP A 229 -25.69 -14.99 1.16
C TRP A 229 -25.66 -14.92 -0.37
N GLN A 230 -24.69 -14.21 -0.94
CA GLN A 230 -24.57 -13.89 -2.36
C GLN A 230 -23.36 -14.59 -2.98
N ARG A 231 -23.20 -15.85 -2.71
CA ARG A 231 -22.11 -16.67 -3.19
C ARG A 231 -21.74 -16.34 -4.63
N TRP A 232 -20.42 -16.10 -4.89
CA TRP A 232 -19.83 -15.91 -6.20
C TRP A 232 -20.27 -14.66 -7.00
N ARG A 233 -20.96 -13.70 -6.41
CA ARG A 233 -21.30 -12.44 -7.05
C ARG A 233 -20.23 -11.37 -6.86
N PHE A 234 -19.01 -11.67 -7.24
CA PHE A 234 -17.88 -10.76 -7.12
C PHE A 234 -18.10 -9.41 -7.78
N ARG A 235 -18.80 -9.36 -8.91
CA ARG A 235 -19.03 -8.12 -9.70
C ARG A 235 -19.58 -6.97 -8.85
N PHE A 236 -20.60 -7.22 -8.03
CA PHE A 236 -21.21 -6.18 -7.21
C PHE A 236 -20.32 -5.79 -6.02
N LEU A 237 -19.65 -6.75 -5.40
CA LEU A 237 -18.73 -6.51 -4.30
C LEU A 237 -17.52 -5.70 -4.77
N ILE A 238 -16.96 -6.03 -5.94
CA ILE A 238 -15.85 -5.32 -6.55
C ILE A 238 -16.27 -3.90 -6.97
N ALA A 239 -17.43 -3.75 -7.60
CA ALA A 239 -17.95 -2.43 -7.96
C ALA A 239 -18.17 -1.55 -6.71
N GLY A 240 -18.74 -2.12 -5.64
CA GLY A 240 -18.90 -1.41 -4.35
C GLY A 240 -17.58 -1.01 -3.72
N GLY A 241 -16.60 -1.91 -3.70
CA GLY A 241 -15.25 -1.60 -3.20
C GLY A 241 -14.52 -0.53 -4.03
N MET A 242 -14.65 -0.57 -5.37
CA MET A 242 -14.11 0.48 -6.25
C MET A 242 -14.83 1.81 -6.05
N SER A 243 -16.16 1.80 -5.85
CA SER A 243 -16.91 3.03 -5.55
C SER A 243 -16.45 3.70 -4.26
N CYS A 244 -16.00 2.93 -3.27
CA CYS A 244 -15.40 3.50 -2.06
C CYS A 244 -14.11 4.29 -2.36
N PHE A 245 -13.27 3.82 -3.30
CA PHE A 245 -12.12 4.59 -3.75
C PHE A 245 -12.51 5.83 -4.56
N VAL A 246 -13.56 5.75 -5.36
CA VAL A 246 -14.11 6.95 -6.06
C VAL A 246 -14.54 7.99 -5.04
N ILE A 247 -15.29 7.61 -4.01
CA ILE A 247 -15.72 8.50 -2.93
C ILE A 247 -14.50 9.08 -2.18
N PHE A 248 -13.51 8.26 -1.88
CA PHE A 248 -12.27 8.68 -1.25
C PHE A 248 -11.57 9.79 -2.05
N PHE A 249 -11.32 9.56 -3.34
CA PHE A 249 -10.66 10.55 -4.19
C PHE A 249 -11.53 11.77 -4.47
N ALA A 250 -12.85 11.62 -4.58
CA ALA A 250 -13.76 12.74 -4.77
C ALA A 250 -13.74 13.68 -3.56
N ILE A 251 -13.88 13.16 -2.35
CA ILE A 251 -13.84 13.98 -1.15
C ILE A 251 -12.48 14.69 -1.02
N LEU A 252 -11.38 14.01 -1.32
CA LEU A 252 -10.06 14.65 -1.29
C LEU A 252 -9.92 15.74 -2.36
N TYR A 253 -10.32 15.46 -3.61
CA TYR A 253 -10.18 16.41 -4.71
C TYR A 253 -10.95 17.71 -4.47
N PHE A 254 -12.21 17.63 -4.04
CA PHE A 254 -13.03 18.79 -3.78
C PHE A 254 -12.73 19.46 -2.44
N GLY A 255 -12.29 18.71 -1.47
CA GLY A 255 -12.12 19.20 -0.11
C GLY A 255 -10.74 19.71 0.24
N ILE A 256 -9.69 19.31 -0.45
CA ILE A 256 -8.34 19.80 -0.17
C ILE A 256 -8.24 21.28 -0.50
N SER A 257 -8.02 22.11 0.55
CA SER A 257 -7.75 23.55 0.47
C SER A 257 -6.74 23.94 1.54
N PRO A 258 -6.14 25.16 1.49
CA PRO A 258 -5.26 25.63 2.56
C PRO A 258 -5.96 25.76 3.90
N ASP A 259 -7.27 26.07 3.87
CA ASP A 259 -8.11 26.35 5.05
C ASP A 259 -8.93 25.13 5.50
N SER A 260 -8.68 23.97 4.94
CA SER A 260 -9.41 22.74 5.29
C SER A 260 -9.12 22.31 6.71
N THR A 261 -10.17 21.88 7.41
CA THR A 261 -10.03 21.30 8.75
C THR A 261 -9.48 19.88 8.68
N TYR A 262 -8.70 19.50 9.65
CA TYR A 262 -8.15 18.15 9.78
C TYR A 262 -9.25 17.08 9.83
N GLU A 263 -10.37 17.37 10.44
CA GLU A 263 -11.50 16.45 10.62
C GLU A 263 -12.16 16.01 9.33
N MET A 264 -12.10 16.84 8.30
CA MET A 264 -12.60 16.50 6.97
C MET A 264 -11.95 15.23 6.37
N LEU A 265 -10.74 14.90 6.82
CA LEU A 265 -9.99 13.75 6.33
C LEU A 265 -10.42 12.40 6.95
N TYR A 266 -11.24 12.41 8.02
CA TYR A 266 -11.69 11.19 8.68
C TYR A 266 -12.54 10.31 7.76
N LEU A 267 -13.51 10.94 7.11
CA LEU A 267 -14.45 10.24 6.23
C LEU A 267 -13.78 9.59 5.00
N PRO A 268 -12.94 10.29 4.22
CA PRO A 268 -12.25 9.65 3.11
C PRO A 268 -11.36 8.49 3.55
N ILE A 269 -10.65 8.59 4.67
CA ILE A 269 -9.81 7.50 5.17
C ILE A 269 -10.64 6.27 5.56
N PHE A 270 -11.81 6.46 6.15
CA PHE A 270 -12.76 5.37 6.40
C PHE A 270 -13.14 4.65 5.10
N PHE A 271 -13.57 5.39 4.06
CA PHE A 271 -13.94 4.80 2.77
C PHE A 271 -12.77 4.08 2.09
N ARG A 272 -11.56 4.63 2.22
CA ARG A 272 -10.35 3.96 1.73
C ARG A 272 -10.13 2.62 2.44
N GLY A 273 -10.27 2.58 3.77
CA GLY A 273 -10.15 1.35 4.56
C GLY A 273 -11.18 0.30 4.13
N LEU A 274 -12.44 0.71 4.03
CA LEU A 274 -13.55 -0.13 3.59
C LEU A 274 -13.32 -0.68 2.19
N GLY A 275 -13.00 0.16 1.22
CA GLY A 275 -12.74 -0.25 -0.16
C GLY A 275 -11.54 -1.18 -0.28
N MET A 276 -10.42 -0.82 0.37
CA MET A 276 -9.19 -1.61 0.35
C MET A 276 -9.42 -3.04 0.85
N LEU A 277 -10.01 -3.21 2.03
CA LEU A 277 -10.20 -4.53 2.62
C LEU A 277 -11.19 -5.38 1.83
N THR A 278 -12.30 -4.78 1.43
CA THR A 278 -13.33 -5.46 0.61
C THR A 278 -12.74 -6.00 -0.68
N LEU A 279 -11.95 -5.21 -1.38
CA LEU A 279 -11.33 -5.60 -2.64
C LEU A 279 -10.21 -6.62 -2.46
N ILE A 280 -9.39 -6.50 -1.40
CA ILE A 280 -8.35 -7.49 -1.09
C ILE A 280 -8.97 -8.87 -0.86
N ILE A 281 -10.03 -8.96 -0.07
CA ILE A 281 -10.72 -10.22 0.19
C ILE A 281 -11.34 -10.76 -1.10
N ALA A 282 -12.04 -9.91 -1.86
CA ALA A 282 -12.69 -10.30 -3.10
C ALA A 282 -11.70 -10.85 -4.14
N PHE A 283 -10.61 -10.14 -4.40
CA PHE A 283 -9.63 -10.56 -5.39
C PHE A 283 -8.74 -11.71 -4.92
N ALA A 284 -8.46 -11.82 -3.62
CA ALA A 284 -7.78 -12.98 -3.08
C ALA A 284 -8.60 -14.27 -3.28
N LEU A 285 -9.92 -14.21 -3.13
CA LEU A 285 -10.83 -15.33 -3.39
C LEU A 285 -10.97 -15.59 -4.89
N PHE A 286 -11.15 -14.54 -5.69
CA PHE A 286 -11.32 -14.64 -7.14
C PHE A 286 -10.11 -15.27 -7.83
N ALA A 287 -8.90 -14.91 -7.40
CA ALA A 287 -7.66 -15.46 -7.96
C ALA A 287 -7.49 -16.97 -7.71
N VAL A 288 -8.20 -17.53 -6.74
CA VAL A 288 -8.08 -18.93 -6.31
C VAL A 288 -9.27 -19.78 -6.78
N GLU A 289 -10.34 -19.17 -7.29
CA GLU A 289 -11.62 -19.81 -7.59
C GLU A 289 -11.49 -21.07 -8.47
N ASP A 290 -10.83 -20.95 -9.63
CA ASP A 290 -10.67 -22.05 -10.59
C ASP A 290 -9.28 -22.72 -10.51
N LEU A 291 -8.51 -22.43 -9.46
CA LEU A 291 -7.15 -22.92 -9.34
C LEU A 291 -7.13 -24.32 -8.71
N ASN A 292 -6.40 -25.24 -9.35
CA ASN A 292 -6.16 -26.55 -8.77
C ASN A 292 -5.47 -26.42 -7.40
N PRO A 293 -5.92 -27.11 -6.35
CA PRO A 293 -5.32 -27.05 -5.00
C PRO A 293 -3.79 -27.23 -4.97
N LYS A 294 -3.22 -27.96 -5.91
CA LYS A 294 -1.78 -28.16 -6.06
C LYS A 294 -1.01 -26.84 -6.26
N TYR A 295 -1.62 -25.84 -6.91
CA TYR A 295 -0.96 -24.58 -7.27
C TYR A 295 -1.25 -23.43 -6.30
N LEU A 296 -1.95 -23.68 -5.20
CA LEU A 296 -2.31 -22.64 -4.22
C LEU A 296 -1.12 -21.92 -3.62
N LEU A 297 -0.05 -22.66 -3.32
CA LEU A 297 1.16 -22.06 -2.74
C LEU A 297 1.85 -21.15 -3.75
N SER A 298 1.92 -21.58 -5.03
CA SER A 298 2.47 -20.77 -6.11
C SER A 298 1.63 -19.52 -6.37
N ASN A 299 0.30 -19.63 -6.30
CA ASN A 299 -0.59 -18.46 -6.40
C ASN A 299 -0.36 -17.46 -5.26
N ALA A 300 -0.20 -17.94 -4.03
CA ALA A 300 0.10 -17.08 -2.89
C ALA A 300 1.43 -16.32 -3.08
N PHE A 301 2.45 -16.97 -3.64
CA PHE A 301 3.73 -16.35 -3.97
C PHE A 301 3.57 -15.19 -4.97
N PHE A 302 2.88 -15.40 -6.10
CA PHE A 302 2.64 -14.35 -7.08
C PHE A 302 1.78 -13.22 -6.50
N LEU A 303 0.74 -13.57 -5.74
CA LEU A 303 -0.12 -12.58 -5.10
C LEU A 303 0.66 -11.68 -4.14
N ILE A 304 1.60 -12.22 -3.38
CA ILE A 304 2.48 -11.45 -2.50
C ILE A 304 3.41 -10.55 -3.32
N ILE A 305 4.01 -11.04 -4.40
CA ILE A 305 4.89 -10.23 -5.27
C ILE A 305 4.13 -9.04 -5.84
N PHE A 306 2.99 -9.28 -6.48
CA PHE A 306 2.22 -8.21 -7.11
C PHE A 306 1.66 -7.22 -6.09
N ARG A 307 1.09 -7.71 -4.99
CA ARG A 307 0.45 -6.88 -3.96
C ARG A 307 1.43 -6.17 -3.05
N SER A 308 2.43 -6.89 -2.52
CA SER A 308 3.23 -6.38 -1.39
C SER A 308 4.63 -5.93 -1.80
N VAL A 309 5.12 -6.34 -2.97
CA VAL A 309 6.45 -5.95 -3.47
C VAL A 309 6.31 -4.92 -4.58
N LEU A 310 5.71 -5.27 -5.70
CA LEU A 310 5.68 -4.41 -6.88
C LEU A 310 4.75 -3.20 -6.72
N ALA A 311 3.52 -3.42 -6.27
CA ALA A 311 2.52 -2.36 -6.22
C ALA A 311 2.89 -1.16 -5.33
N PRO A 312 3.32 -1.33 -4.07
CA PRO A 312 3.66 -0.21 -3.22
C PRO A 312 4.85 0.59 -3.75
N ILE A 313 5.85 -0.10 -4.33
CA ILE A 313 7.07 0.54 -4.83
C ILE A 313 6.78 1.34 -6.09
N LEU A 314 6.06 0.73 -7.05
CA LEU A 314 5.62 1.42 -8.26
C LEU A 314 4.76 2.64 -7.92
N ALA A 315 3.83 2.49 -6.99
CA ALA A 315 2.95 3.57 -6.57
C ALA A 315 3.73 4.71 -5.89
N THR A 316 4.58 4.39 -4.91
CA THR A 316 5.38 5.40 -4.20
C THR A 316 6.30 6.16 -5.16
N SER A 317 6.99 5.45 -6.06
CA SER A 317 7.84 6.06 -7.07
C SER A 317 7.03 6.93 -8.03
N PHE A 318 5.89 6.43 -8.52
CA PHE A 318 5.00 7.19 -9.39
C PHE A 318 4.52 8.47 -8.71
N TYR A 319 3.96 8.40 -7.50
CA TYR A 319 3.45 9.57 -6.79
C TYR A 319 4.55 10.58 -6.48
N SER A 320 5.73 10.14 -6.05
CA SER A 320 6.82 11.05 -5.75
C SER A 320 7.38 11.74 -6.99
N ASN A 321 7.46 11.03 -8.13
CA ASN A 321 7.90 11.60 -9.40
C ASN A 321 6.85 12.54 -9.99
N ALA A 322 5.58 12.14 -10.00
CA ALA A 322 4.47 12.96 -10.50
C ALA A 322 4.35 14.26 -9.69
N LEU A 323 4.37 14.15 -8.35
CA LEU A 323 4.30 15.29 -7.45
C LEU A 323 5.44 16.26 -7.70
N TYR A 324 6.67 15.76 -7.79
CA TYR A 324 7.85 16.61 -8.06
C TYR A 324 7.74 17.35 -9.40
N ARG A 325 7.43 16.64 -10.48
CA ARG A 325 7.34 17.24 -11.82
C ARG A 325 6.21 18.27 -11.90
N LEU A 326 5.04 17.96 -11.35
CA LEU A 326 3.91 18.88 -11.36
C LEU A 326 4.15 20.08 -10.43
N GLN A 327 4.78 19.87 -9.28
CA GLN A 327 5.17 20.97 -8.41
C GLN A 327 6.16 21.91 -9.07
N GLN A 328 7.16 21.40 -9.78
CA GLN A 328 8.11 22.23 -10.55
C GLN A 328 7.40 23.00 -11.67
N LYS A 329 6.50 22.34 -12.40
CA LYS A 329 5.67 23.00 -13.43
C LYS A 329 4.87 24.16 -12.84
N TYR A 330 4.16 23.93 -11.75
CA TYR A 330 3.36 24.98 -11.10
C TYR A 330 4.21 26.05 -10.45
N MET A 331 5.36 25.69 -9.90
CA MET A 331 6.34 26.64 -9.37
C MET A 331 6.80 27.62 -10.46
N TYR A 332 7.10 27.10 -11.64
CA TYR A 332 7.48 27.91 -12.80
C TYR A 332 6.34 28.86 -13.21
N PHE A 333 5.13 28.35 -13.42
CA PHE A 333 3.98 29.19 -13.79
C PHE A 333 3.65 30.27 -12.76
N LEU A 334 3.68 29.91 -11.48
CA LEU A 334 3.39 30.88 -10.41
C LEU A 334 4.52 31.92 -10.28
N SER A 335 5.79 31.53 -10.50
CA SER A 335 6.92 32.47 -10.45
C SER A 335 6.87 33.53 -11.54
N GLU A 336 6.34 33.21 -12.72
CA GLU A 336 6.16 34.19 -13.80
C GLU A 336 5.14 35.30 -13.42
N THR A 337 4.17 34.98 -12.58
CA THR A 337 3.15 35.95 -12.13
C THR A 337 3.65 36.83 -10.96
N ILE A 338 4.73 36.45 -10.28
CA ILE A 338 5.30 37.19 -9.17
C ILE A 338 6.24 38.28 -9.73
N THR A 339 5.67 39.44 -9.94
CA THR A 339 6.43 40.62 -10.36
C THR A 339 6.22 41.77 -9.37
N THR A 340 7.09 42.75 -9.37
CA THR A 340 6.94 44.00 -8.58
C THR A 340 5.71 44.80 -9.00
N ALA A 341 5.19 44.55 -10.20
CA ALA A 341 3.99 45.17 -10.73
C ALA A 341 2.71 44.51 -10.27
N ASP A 342 2.75 43.23 -9.77
CA ASP A 342 1.60 42.55 -9.24
C ASP A 342 1.26 43.08 -7.82
N PRO A 343 0.08 43.72 -7.64
CA PRO A 343 -0.28 44.35 -6.36
C PRO A 343 -0.32 43.34 -5.20
N LEU A 344 -0.67 42.10 -5.47
CA LEU A 344 -0.88 41.07 -4.46
C LEU A 344 0.47 40.56 -3.94
N SER A 345 1.41 40.31 -4.83
CA SER A 345 2.77 39.90 -4.50
C SER A 345 3.54 41.01 -3.79
N ALA A 346 3.41 42.23 -4.27
CA ALA A 346 4.03 43.43 -3.64
C ALA A 346 3.46 43.66 -2.23
N THR A 347 2.15 43.54 -2.04
CA THR A 347 1.51 43.68 -0.71
C THR A 347 2.01 42.65 0.27
N ARG A 348 2.04 41.38 -0.13
CA ARG A 348 2.54 40.27 0.71
C ARG A 348 4.03 40.44 1.08
N TYR A 349 4.85 40.82 0.12
CA TYR A 349 6.26 41.10 0.37
C TYR A 349 6.44 42.21 1.37
N ASN A 350 5.75 43.35 1.15
CA ASN A 350 5.85 44.53 2.03
C ASN A 350 5.30 44.24 3.43
N GLN A 351 4.21 43.46 3.57
CA GLN A 351 3.73 43.00 4.87
C GLN A 351 4.75 42.15 5.62
N SER A 352 5.36 41.17 4.93
CA SER A 352 6.41 40.33 5.52
C SER A 352 7.64 41.14 5.90
N LEU A 353 8.05 42.08 5.05
CA LEU A 353 9.17 42.99 5.29
C LEU A 353 8.91 43.85 6.53
N ASN A 354 7.76 44.52 6.59
CA ASN A 354 7.39 45.37 7.72
C ASN A 354 7.28 44.58 9.03
N ASN A 355 6.73 43.36 8.97
CA ASN A 355 6.67 42.48 10.14
C ASN A 355 8.06 42.09 10.66
N ALA A 356 9.02 41.83 9.78
CA ALA A 356 10.39 41.51 10.16
C ALA A 356 11.12 42.74 10.74
N ILE A 357 10.91 43.94 10.17
CA ILE A 357 11.46 45.17 10.69
C ILE A 357 10.91 45.49 12.07
N THR A 358 9.59 45.33 12.30
CA THR A 358 8.95 45.52 13.60
C THR A 358 9.44 44.53 14.65
N GLN A 359 9.92 43.37 14.24
CA GLN A 359 10.55 42.38 15.12
C GLN A 359 12.00 42.70 15.46
N GLY A 360 12.56 43.80 14.90
CA GLY A 360 13.91 44.31 15.19
C GLY A 360 15.02 43.79 14.25
N HIS A 361 14.64 43.11 13.14
CA HIS A 361 15.64 42.72 12.16
C HIS A 361 16.14 43.90 11.32
N PRO A 362 17.45 43.98 11.02
CA PRO A 362 17.98 45.00 10.10
C PRO A 362 17.40 44.80 8.70
N TYR A 363 17.29 45.87 7.91
CA TYR A 363 16.61 45.87 6.62
C TYR A 363 17.04 44.74 5.67
N ASN A 364 18.35 44.44 5.61
CA ASN A 364 18.88 43.37 4.75
C ASN A 364 18.39 41.99 5.18
N GLU A 365 18.34 41.68 6.47
CA GLU A 365 17.81 40.44 7.00
C GLU A 365 16.28 40.39 6.81
N ALA A 366 15.59 41.51 7.07
CA ALA A 366 14.13 41.61 6.88
C ALA A 366 13.76 41.38 5.40
N ALA A 367 14.52 41.87 4.45
CA ALA A 367 14.31 41.61 3.03
C ALA A 367 14.53 40.14 2.64
N GLN A 368 15.55 39.49 3.21
CA GLN A 368 15.73 38.04 3.02
C GLN A 368 14.57 37.22 3.63
N LEU A 369 14.12 37.54 4.81
CA LEU A 369 12.99 36.90 5.45
C LEU A 369 11.70 37.08 4.65
N ALA A 370 11.45 38.28 4.11
CA ALA A 370 10.32 38.56 3.24
C ALA A 370 10.37 37.74 1.95
N THR A 371 11.52 37.63 1.32
CA THR A 371 11.75 36.82 0.11
C THR A 371 11.51 35.33 0.41
N ASN A 372 12.06 34.82 1.53
CA ASN A 372 11.87 33.42 1.95
C ASN A 372 10.40 33.14 2.28
N SER A 373 9.69 34.07 2.89
CA SER A 373 8.24 33.96 3.17
C SER A 373 7.43 33.85 1.88
N LEU A 374 7.74 34.68 0.90
CA LEU A 374 7.10 34.65 -0.42
C LEU A 374 7.39 33.31 -1.15
N TYR A 375 8.65 32.88 -1.13
CA TYR A 375 9.06 31.59 -1.70
C TYR A 375 8.33 30.40 -1.04
N ASN A 376 8.24 30.38 0.29
CA ASN A 376 7.52 29.33 1.01
C ASN A 376 6.03 29.31 0.66
N THR A 377 5.41 30.45 0.49
CA THR A 377 4.02 30.57 0.05
C THR A 377 3.83 30.01 -1.37
N LEU A 378 4.75 30.36 -2.26
CA LEU A 378 4.78 29.85 -3.63
C LEU A 378 4.92 28.32 -3.65
N GLN A 379 5.84 27.79 -2.84
CA GLN A 379 6.06 26.36 -2.71
C GLN A 379 4.82 25.62 -2.20
N GLN A 380 4.12 26.19 -1.22
CA GLN A 380 2.87 25.61 -0.69
C GLN A 380 1.76 25.63 -1.74
N GLN A 381 1.58 26.72 -2.47
CA GLN A 381 0.56 26.84 -3.52
C GLN A 381 0.86 25.91 -4.70
N SER A 382 2.10 25.82 -5.14
CA SER A 382 2.52 24.90 -6.21
C SER A 382 2.29 23.43 -5.83
N LEU A 383 2.60 23.09 -4.57
CA LEU A 383 2.34 21.74 -4.03
C LEU A 383 0.84 21.43 -4.00
N LEU A 384 0.01 22.39 -3.55
CA LEU A 384 -1.44 22.21 -3.50
C LEU A 384 -2.04 21.96 -4.89
N LEU A 385 -1.64 22.75 -5.89
CA LEU A 385 -2.08 22.58 -7.28
C LEU A 385 -1.63 21.22 -7.85
N ALA A 386 -0.38 20.84 -7.60
CA ALA A 386 0.15 19.54 -8.00
C ALA A 386 -0.62 18.37 -7.36
N LEU A 387 -0.94 18.46 -6.06
CA LEU A 387 -1.74 17.47 -5.36
C LEU A 387 -3.15 17.37 -5.94
N LYS A 388 -3.81 18.50 -6.20
CA LYS A 388 -5.14 18.53 -6.81
C LYS A 388 -5.14 17.89 -8.20
N GLU A 389 -4.14 18.19 -9.04
CA GLU A 389 -4.04 17.60 -10.37
C GLU A 389 -3.89 16.07 -10.29
N ILE A 390 -3.00 15.56 -9.42
CA ILE A 390 -2.82 14.11 -9.23
C ILE A 390 -4.10 13.46 -8.71
N LEU A 391 -4.75 14.05 -7.72
CA LEU A 391 -6.00 13.52 -7.16
C LEU A 391 -7.12 13.54 -8.20
N GLY A 392 -7.16 14.54 -9.07
CA GLY A 392 -8.08 14.60 -10.22
C GLY A 392 -7.88 13.43 -11.19
N TYR A 393 -6.62 13.15 -11.55
CA TYR A 393 -6.31 11.97 -12.39
C TYR A 393 -6.69 10.67 -11.69
N LEU A 394 -6.41 10.52 -10.40
CA LEU A 394 -6.77 9.32 -9.63
C LEU A 394 -8.28 9.15 -9.51
N LEU A 395 -9.03 10.25 -9.37
CA LEU A 395 -10.49 10.23 -9.38
C LEU A 395 -11.01 9.72 -10.73
N VAL A 396 -10.56 10.29 -11.84
CA VAL A 396 -10.98 9.85 -13.18
C VAL A 396 -10.63 8.39 -13.41
N ILE A 397 -9.41 7.98 -13.10
CA ILE A 397 -8.95 6.58 -13.25
C ILE A 397 -9.81 5.66 -12.39
N SER A 398 -10.10 6.02 -11.14
CA SER A 398 -10.91 5.21 -10.24
C SER A 398 -12.36 5.04 -10.74
N VAL A 399 -12.95 6.10 -11.30
CA VAL A 399 -14.29 6.05 -11.95
C VAL A 399 -14.26 5.12 -13.17
N VAL A 400 -13.28 5.30 -14.06
CA VAL A 400 -13.14 4.45 -15.25
C VAL A 400 -13.01 2.98 -14.85
N ILE A 401 -12.17 2.66 -13.85
CA ILE A 401 -11.99 1.29 -13.39
C ILE A 401 -13.25 0.76 -12.70
N ALA A 402 -13.96 1.57 -11.92
CA ALA A 402 -15.23 1.17 -11.31
C ALA A 402 -16.27 0.82 -12.39
N VAL A 403 -16.35 1.61 -13.47
CA VAL A 403 -17.23 1.34 -14.61
C VAL A 403 -16.78 0.10 -15.38
N VAL A 404 -15.49 -0.01 -15.72
CA VAL A 404 -14.93 -1.16 -16.45
C VAL A 404 -15.11 -2.46 -15.66
N SER A 405 -14.93 -2.42 -14.34
CA SER A 405 -15.13 -3.60 -13.47
C SER A 405 -16.57 -4.14 -13.54
N ARG A 406 -17.54 -3.32 -13.93
CA ARG A 406 -18.93 -3.73 -14.10
C ARG A 406 -19.15 -4.59 -15.35
N PHE A 407 -18.31 -4.42 -16.38
CA PHE A 407 -18.39 -5.16 -17.64
C PHE A 407 -17.58 -6.45 -17.64
N ILE A 408 -16.56 -6.57 -16.80
CA ILE A 408 -15.75 -7.78 -16.71
C ILE A 408 -16.59 -8.93 -16.17
N PRO A 409 -16.58 -10.11 -16.81
CA PRO A 409 -17.31 -11.28 -16.35
C PRO A 409 -16.57 -11.94 -15.16
N PHE A 410 -16.67 -11.34 -13.98
CA PHE A 410 -16.07 -11.93 -12.77
C PHE A 410 -16.72 -13.23 -12.37
N HIS A 411 -17.97 -13.48 -12.74
CA HIS A 411 -18.64 -14.75 -12.48
C HIS A 411 -19.88 -14.98 -13.36
N LYS A 412 -20.24 -16.27 -13.54
CA LYS A 412 -21.51 -16.65 -14.17
C LYS A 412 -22.69 -16.21 -13.30
N THR A 413 -23.79 -15.78 -13.95
CA THR A 413 -25.02 -15.34 -13.29
C THR A 413 -25.58 -16.47 -12.41
N ILE A 414 -25.46 -16.33 -11.10
CA ILE A 414 -26.11 -17.22 -10.12
C ILE A 414 -27.33 -16.50 -9.55
N ARG A 415 -28.43 -17.23 -9.36
CA ARG A 415 -29.61 -16.70 -8.70
C ARG A 415 -29.32 -16.32 -7.26
N VAL A 416 -29.85 -15.18 -6.81
CA VAL A 416 -29.74 -14.74 -5.42
C VAL A 416 -30.43 -15.76 -4.53
N THR A 417 -29.70 -16.39 -3.64
CA THR A 417 -30.27 -17.25 -2.60
C THR A 417 -29.99 -16.62 -1.24
N PHE A 418 -31.03 -16.32 -0.50
CA PHE A 418 -30.92 -15.85 0.88
C PHE A 418 -30.65 -16.99 1.88
N LYS A 419 -30.70 -18.24 1.42
CA LYS A 419 -30.33 -19.41 2.22
C LYS A 419 -28.81 -19.55 2.30
N ARG A 420 -28.32 -19.83 3.50
CA ARG A 420 -26.95 -20.28 3.71
C ARG A 420 -26.71 -21.52 2.84
N THR A 421 -25.99 -21.38 1.77
CA THR A 421 -25.57 -22.54 0.98
C THR A 421 -24.49 -23.26 1.78
N GLY A 422 -24.80 -24.51 2.16
CA GLY A 422 -23.81 -25.37 2.81
C GLY A 422 -22.59 -25.61 1.93
N ASP A 423 -21.72 -26.29 2.43
CA ASP A 423 -20.48 -27.00 2.09
C ASP A 423 -19.78 -26.85 0.72
N ASP A 424 -20.37 -26.21 -0.27
CA ASP A 424 -19.76 -26.06 -1.61
C ASP A 424 -18.93 -24.80 -1.81
N MET A 425 -18.53 -24.09 -0.78
CA MET A 425 -17.58 -23.00 -0.90
C MET A 425 -16.17 -23.59 -0.87
N VAL A 426 -15.58 -23.69 -2.02
CA VAL A 426 -14.20 -24.10 -2.27
C VAL A 426 -13.20 -23.17 -1.61
#